data_9722f5a923a1a50315d7aeab8b5134e3
#
_entry.id   9722f5a923a1a50315d7aeab8b5134e3
#
_cell.length_a   1.000
_cell.length_b   1.000
_cell.length_c   1.000
_cell.angle_alpha   90.00
_cell.angle_beta   90.00
_cell.angle_gamma   90.00
#
_symmetry.space_group_name_H-M   'P 1'
#
loop_
_entity.id
_entity.type
_entity.pdbx_description
1 polymer ?
#
loop_
_entity_poly.entity_id
_entity_poly.type
_entity_poly.pdbx_seq_one_letter_code
_entity_poly.pdbx_strand_id
1 'polypeptide(L)'
;MKFGFSAPFRGPLSNPRDIRTIAEAAERFGYDTITVADHIVVPSSIGANYPYSEDGEFAWTADGSTDCMEQFTLLAWLSAVTSSVRLLTSVIVVPHRNPLFMAKSLATTAQLSGG
;
A
#
# COMPACT_ATOMS: atom_id res chain seq x y z
N MET A 1 -18.49 -14.11 -5.63
CA MET A 1 -17.11 -14.12 -5.11
C MET A 1 -16.59 -12.70 -5.19
N LYS A 2 -15.83 -12.22 -4.19
CA LYS A 2 -15.27 -10.87 -4.17
C LYS A 2 -13.78 -10.95 -4.46
N PHE A 3 -13.26 -10.02 -5.25
CA PHE A 3 -11.85 -9.95 -5.62
C PHE A 3 -11.25 -8.64 -5.15
N GLY A 4 -9.99 -8.69 -4.76
CA GLY A 4 -9.16 -7.55 -4.44
C GLY A 4 -7.76 -7.70 -5.02
N PHE A 5 -6.99 -6.63 -4.98
CA PHE A 5 -5.58 -6.65 -5.38
C PHE A 5 -4.77 -5.68 -4.51
N SER A 6 -3.46 -5.83 -4.53
CA SER A 6 -2.54 -4.91 -3.86
C SER A 6 -2.22 -3.73 -4.77
N ALA A 7 -2.40 -2.51 -4.25
CA ALA A 7 -1.98 -1.31 -4.97
C ALA A 7 -0.48 -1.34 -5.24
N PRO A 8 -0.02 -0.81 -6.38
CA PRO A 8 1.40 -0.70 -6.66
C PRO A 8 2.03 0.41 -5.82
N PHE A 9 2.39 0.09 -4.58
CA PHE A 9 3.00 1.03 -3.63
C PHE A 9 4.51 1.21 -3.84
N ARG A 10 5.13 0.45 -4.78
CA ARG A 10 6.53 0.52 -5.19
C ARG A 10 6.71 0.11 -6.65
N GLY A 11 7.91 0.39 -7.18
CA GLY A 11 8.29 0.04 -8.56
C GLY A 11 7.71 0.98 -9.62
N PRO A 12 7.81 0.64 -10.91
CA PRO A 12 7.52 1.56 -12.02
C PRO A 12 6.09 2.14 -12.03
N LEU A 13 5.13 1.41 -11.49
CA LEU A 13 3.72 1.81 -11.44
C LEU A 13 3.36 2.60 -10.16
N SER A 14 4.31 2.79 -9.24
CA SER A 14 4.08 3.53 -8.00
C SER A 14 4.17 5.05 -8.18
N ASN A 15 3.42 5.57 -9.12
CA ASN A 15 3.29 7.00 -9.36
C ASN A 15 1.81 7.42 -9.38
N PRO A 16 1.49 8.70 -9.13
CA PRO A 16 0.10 9.14 -8.95
C PRO A 16 -0.78 8.87 -10.17
N ARG A 17 -0.24 8.98 -11.38
CA ARG A 17 -1.01 8.75 -12.61
C ARG A 17 -1.42 7.29 -12.76
N ASP A 18 -0.46 6.38 -12.62
CA ASP A 18 -0.70 4.96 -12.87
C ASP A 18 -1.54 4.35 -11.75
N ILE A 19 -1.27 4.72 -10.49
CA ILE A 19 -2.10 4.28 -9.35
C ILE A 19 -3.55 4.73 -9.52
N ARG A 20 -3.80 5.99 -9.93
CA ARG A 20 -5.15 6.49 -10.23
C ARG A 20 -5.81 5.65 -11.31
N THR A 21 -5.12 5.45 -12.44
CA THR A 21 -5.64 4.67 -13.57
C THR A 21 -6.02 3.25 -13.16
N ILE A 22 -5.16 2.61 -12.34
CA ILE A 22 -5.41 1.26 -11.83
C ILE A 22 -6.60 1.23 -10.87
N ALA A 23 -6.69 2.20 -9.95
CA ALA A 23 -7.79 2.28 -8.99
C ALA A 23 -9.14 2.51 -9.68
N GLU A 24 -9.22 3.43 -10.62
CA GLU A 24 -10.42 3.70 -11.43
C GLU A 24 -10.80 2.48 -12.30
N ALA A 25 -9.81 1.78 -12.85
CA ALA A 25 -10.04 0.55 -13.59
C ALA A 25 -10.58 -0.57 -12.68
N ALA A 26 -10.09 -0.67 -11.47
CA ALA A 26 -10.57 -1.63 -10.48
C ALA A 26 -12.07 -1.45 -10.19
N GLU A 27 -12.52 -0.22 -9.98
CA GLU A 27 -13.93 0.09 -9.78
C GLU A 27 -14.78 -0.29 -11.02
N ARG A 28 -14.32 0.08 -12.22
CA ARG A 28 -15.01 -0.28 -13.47
C ARG A 28 -15.14 -1.78 -13.67
N PHE A 29 -14.16 -2.55 -13.26
CA PHE A 29 -14.17 -4.02 -13.39
C PHE A 29 -14.80 -4.74 -12.20
N GLY A 30 -15.34 -3.99 -11.21
CA GLY A 30 -16.05 -4.55 -10.08
C GLY A 30 -15.17 -5.22 -9.03
N TYR A 31 -13.93 -4.79 -8.90
CA TYR A 31 -13.13 -5.20 -7.75
C TYR A 31 -13.72 -4.65 -6.44
N ASP A 32 -13.69 -5.49 -5.41
CA ASP A 32 -14.27 -5.15 -4.10
C ASP A 32 -13.28 -4.42 -3.18
N THR A 33 -11.99 -4.71 -3.32
CA THR A 33 -10.99 -4.24 -2.34
C THR A 33 -9.65 -3.91 -3.01
N ILE A 34 -9.05 -2.80 -2.59
CA ILE A 34 -7.64 -2.47 -2.84
C ILE A 34 -6.89 -2.58 -1.52
N THR A 35 -5.81 -3.35 -1.49
CA THR A 35 -4.95 -3.49 -0.32
C THR A 35 -3.67 -2.68 -0.47
N VAL A 36 -3.12 -2.19 0.65
CA VAL A 36 -1.83 -1.51 0.70
C VAL A 36 -0.95 -2.18 1.76
N ALA A 37 0.27 -2.54 1.39
CA ALA A 37 1.25 -3.11 2.30
C ALA A 37 1.94 -2.03 3.15
N ASP A 38 2.57 -2.44 4.25
CA ASP A 38 3.18 -1.53 5.22
C ASP A 38 4.70 -1.69 5.26
N HIS A 39 5.40 -0.78 4.60
CA HIS A 39 6.86 -0.68 4.63
C HIS A 39 7.26 0.76 4.94
N ILE A 40 7.69 1.00 6.18
CA ILE A 40 8.14 2.35 6.61
C ILE A 40 9.58 2.59 6.19
N VAL A 41 10.42 1.56 6.24
CA VAL A 41 11.82 1.60 5.86
C VAL A 41 12.17 0.36 5.04
N VAL A 42 12.79 0.59 3.90
CA VAL A 42 13.40 -0.48 3.11
C VAL A 42 14.90 -0.22 3.10
N PRO A 43 15.71 -1.06 3.77
CA PRO A 43 17.16 -0.86 3.80
C PRO A 43 17.76 -1.13 2.41
N SER A 44 18.81 -0.38 2.06
CA SER A 44 19.52 -0.54 0.79
C SER A 44 20.33 -1.83 0.70
N SER A 45 20.59 -2.47 1.84
CA SER A 45 21.21 -3.79 1.92
C SER A 45 20.69 -4.53 3.14
N ILE A 46 20.46 -5.82 3.00
CA ILE A 46 20.03 -6.71 4.07
C ILE A 46 21.08 -7.79 4.18
N GLY A 47 21.80 -7.82 5.30
CA GLY A 47 22.83 -8.86 5.57
C GLY A 47 22.26 -10.18 6.08
N ALA A 48 20.96 -10.33 6.18
CA ALA A 48 20.29 -11.54 6.64
C ALA A 48 19.73 -12.32 5.46
N ASN A 49 19.73 -13.66 5.59
CA ASN A 49 19.09 -14.52 4.60
C ASN A 49 17.58 -14.29 4.58
N TYR A 50 17.05 -13.86 3.44
CA TYR A 50 15.62 -13.59 3.30
C TYR A 50 14.84 -14.90 3.09
N PRO A 51 13.93 -15.27 3.99
CA PRO A 51 13.34 -16.61 4.01
C PRO A 51 12.34 -16.90 2.89
N TYR A 52 11.95 -15.88 2.11
CA TYR A 52 10.94 -16.00 1.04
C TYR A 52 11.54 -15.91 -0.37
N SER A 53 12.87 -15.96 -0.51
CA SER A 53 13.57 -16.10 -1.80
C SER A 53 14.41 -17.36 -1.81
N GLU A 54 14.59 -17.96 -3.00
CA GLU A 54 15.38 -19.18 -3.16
C GLU A 54 16.89 -18.95 -2.94
N ASP A 55 17.37 -17.75 -3.28
CA ASP A 55 18.75 -17.31 -3.16
C ASP A 55 19.07 -16.61 -1.82
N GLY A 56 18.06 -16.37 -1.00
CA GLY A 56 18.21 -15.65 0.26
C GLY A 56 18.31 -14.13 0.08
N GLU A 57 18.26 -13.62 -1.14
CA GLU A 57 18.34 -12.19 -1.42
C GLU A 57 16.99 -11.50 -1.31
N PHE A 58 17.00 -10.27 -0.82
CA PHE A 58 15.79 -9.45 -0.79
C PHE A 58 15.66 -8.70 -2.11
N ALA A 59 14.81 -9.19 -2.99
CA ALA A 59 14.66 -8.74 -4.37
C ALA A 59 14.41 -7.22 -4.55
N TRP A 60 13.94 -6.53 -3.50
CA TRP A 60 13.67 -5.08 -3.57
C TRP A 60 14.93 -4.23 -3.54
N THR A 61 16.06 -4.79 -3.14
CA THR A 61 17.36 -4.10 -3.12
C THR A 61 18.16 -4.33 -4.40
N ALA A 62 17.78 -5.31 -5.21
CA ALA A 62 18.55 -5.74 -6.37
C ALA A 62 18.60 -4.69 -7.51
N ASP A 63 17.56 -3.86 -7.64
CA ASP A 63 17.48 -2.80 -8.63
C ASP A 63 17.88 -1.41 -8.09
N GLY A 64 18.29 -1.34 -6.83
CA GLY A 64 18.62 -0.09 -6.14
C GLY A 64 17.44 0.83 -5.86
N SER A 65 16.23 0.42 -6.23
CA SER A 65 15.01 1.18 -5.98
C SER A 65 14.36 0.70 -4.68
N THR A 66 14.64 1.39 -3.61
CA THR A 66 14.03 1.16 -2.30
C THR A 66 12.82 2.06 -2.03
N ASP A 67 12.44 2.87 -3.00
CA ASP A 67 11.30 3.78 -2.87
C ASP A 67 10.00 2.98 -2.70
N CYS A 68 9.31 3.24 -1.60
CA CYS A 68 7.96 2.74 -1.38
C CYS A 68 7.11 3.83 -0.73
N MET A 69 5.82 3.82 -1.06
CA MET A 69 4.88 4.78 -0.49
C MET A 69 4.48 4.38 0.92
N GLU A 70 4.39 5.37 1.80
CA GLU A 70 3.87 5.18 3.15
C GLU A 70 2.38 4.80 3.10
N GLN A 71 2.01 3.78 3.86
CA GLN A 71 0.71 3.10 3.77
C GLN A 71 -0.49 4.04 3.98
N PHE A 72 -0.49 4.86 5.04
CA PHE A 72 -1.64 5.71 5.36
C PHE A 72 -1.78 6.87 4.41
N THR A 73 -0.67 7.42 3.96
CA THR A 73 -0.65 8.48 2.95
C THR A 73 -1.23 7.97 1.62
N LEU A 74 -0.84 6.76 1.21
CA LEU A 74 -1.40 6.15 0.01
C LEU A 74 -2.88 5.80 0.16
N LEU A 75 -3.31 5.28 1.31
CA LEU A 75 -4.73 5.02 1.59
C LEU A 75 -5.56 6.31 1.56
N ALA A 76 -5.07 7.39 2.17
CA ALA A 76 -5.75 8.69 2.13
C ALA A 76 -5.85 9.24 0.70
N TRP A 77 -4.81 9.08 -0.10
CA TRP A 77 -4.85 9.48 -1.50
C TRP A 77 -5.80 8.61 -2.33
N LEU A 78 -5.78 7.29 -2.15
CA LEU A 78 -6.72 6.37 -2.80
C LEU A 78 -8.17 6.70 -2.43
N SER A 79 -8.44 7.06 -1.17
CA SER A 79 -9.78 7.44 -0.73
C SER A 79 -10.32 8.69 -1.45
N ALA A 80 -9.45 9.55 -1.96
CA ALA A 80 -9.84 10.73 -2.72
C ALA A 80 -10.07 10.46 -4.22
N VAL A 81 -9.61 9.32 -4.73
CA VAL A 81 -9.69 8.99 -6.17
C VAL A 81 -10.56 7.77 -6.47
N THR A 82 -11.14 7.15 -5.44
CA THR A 82 -12.07 6.02 -5.54
C THR A 82 -13.40 6.36 -4.88
N SER A 83 -14.48 5.64 -5.24
CA SER A 83 -15.83 5.91 -4.76
C SER A 83 -16.56 4.70 -4.19
N SER A 84 -16.15 3.50 -4.54
CA SER A 84 -16.90 2.27 -4.20
C SER A 84 -16.03 1.13 -3.71
N VAL A 85 -14.77 1.06 -4.13
CA VAL A 85 -13.84 0.02 -3.70
C VAL A 85 -13.43 0.23 -2.25
N ARG A 86 -13.38 -0.85 -1.48
CA ARG A 86 -12.91 -0.80 -0.08
C ARG A 86 -11.39 -0.75 -0.02
N LEU A 87 -10.87 0.06 0.88
CA LEU A 87 -9.44 0.19 1.14
C LEU A 87 -9.07 -0.62 2.38
N LEU A 88 -8.01 -1.40 2.29
CA LEU A 88 -7.60 -2.32 3.35
C LEU A 88 -6.09 -2.29 3.55
N THR A 89 -5.64 -2.19 4.79
CA THR A 89 -4.25 -2.45 5.16
C THR A 89 -3.95 -3.95 5.10
N SER A 90 -2.89 -4.35 4.41
CA SER A 90 -2.51 -5.76 4.31
C SER A 90 -0.98 -5.93 4.26
N VAL A 91 -0.37 -5.97 5.40
CA VAL A 91 -0.85 -5.84 6.78
C VAL A 91 -0.61 -4.43 7.32
N ILE A 92 -0.93 -4.17 8.59
CA ILE A 92 -0.48 -2.99 9.33
C ILE A 92 0.45 -3.43 10.46
N VAL A 93 1.63 -2.83 10.53
CA VAL A 93 2.59 -3.06 11.63
C VAL A 93 2.33 -2.02 12.73
N VAL A 94 1.38 -2.32 13.59
CA VAL A 94 0.90 -1.40 14.65
C VAL A 94 2.04 -0.84 15.52
N PRO A 95 3.05 -1.64 15.96
CA PRO A 95 4.14 -1.13 16.78
C PRO A 95 5.01 -0.05 16.13
N HIS A 96 4.96 0.13 14.81
CA HIS A 96 5.72 1.18 14.11
C HIS A 96 5.13 2.58 14.29
N ARG A 97 3.94 2.71 14.87
CA ARG A 97 3.20 3.98 14.93
C ARG A 97 2.74 4.32 16.34
N ASN A 98 2.66 5.61 16.63
CA ASN A 98 1.94 6.07 17.81
C ASN A 98 0.44 5.71 17.64
N PRO A 99 -0.18 4.99 18.59
CA PRO A 99 -1.56 4.50 18.42
C PRO A 99 -2.60 5.62 18.31
N LEU A 100 -2.40 6.74 19.00
CA LEU A 100 -3.33 7.89 18.92
C LEU A 100 -3.25 8.54 17.53
N PHE A 101 -2.04 8.71 16.99
CA PHE A 101 -1.86 9.26 15.65
C PHE A 101 -2.42 8.31 14.58
N MET A 102 -2.18 7.02 14.72
CA MET A 102 -2.72 5.99 13.83
C MET A 102 -4.25 6.01 13.82
N ALA A 103 -4.89 5.99 14.99
CA ALA A 103 -6.34 6.06 15.10
C ALA A 103 -6.91 7.34 14.47
N LYS A 104 -6.26 8.48 14.71
CA LYS A 104 -6.68 9.76 14.13
C LYS A 104 -6.56 9.78 12.61
N SER A 105 -5.46 9.26 12.06
CA SER A 105 -5.24 9.20 10.62
C SER A 105 -6.28 8.31 9.92
N LEU A 106 -6.54 7.11 10.46
CA LEU A 106 -7.53 6.20 9.91
C LEU A 106 -8.95 6.76 10.00
N ALA A 107 -9.32 7.34 11.13
CA ALA A 107 -10.63 7.99 11.29
C ALA A 107 -10.81 9.17 10.32
N THR A 108 -9.75 9.95 10.10
CA THR A 108 -9.80 11.06 9.14
C THR A 108 -9.95 10.54 7.71
N THR A 109 -9.18 9.52 7.33
CA THR A 109 -9.29 8.89 6.00
C THR A 109 -10.69 8.31 5.78
N ALA A 110 -11.25 7.61 6.77
CA ALA A 110 -12.61 7.09 6.69
C ALA A 110 -13.65 8.20 6.50
N GLN A 111 -13.53 9.30 7.25
CA GLN A 111 -14.43 10.45 7.09
C GLN A 111 -14.32 11.10 5.70
N LEU A 112 -13.11 11.25 5.17
CA LEU A 112 -12.88 11.85 3.86
C LEU A 112 -13.32 10.95 2.70
N SER A 113 -13.31 9.64 2.89
CA SER A 113 -13.79 8.66 1.90
C SER A 113 -15.31 8.50 1.86
N GLY A 114 -16.02 9.02 2.85
CA GLY A 114 -17.47 8.82 2.98
C GLY A 114 -17.86 7.56 3.76
N GLY A 115 -16.89 6.88 4.37
CA GLY A 115 -17.11 5.69 5.21
C GLY A 115 -16.54 4.42 4.66
#